data_6b4af9e6a290cb8fc3cb9a5cfd15b60c
#
_entry.id   6b4af9e6a290cb8fc3cb9a5cfd15b60c
#
_cell.length_a   1.000
_cell.length_b   1.000
_cell.length_c   1.000
_cell.angle_alpha   90.00
_cell.angle_beta   90.00
_cell.angle_gamma   90.00
#
_symmetry.space_group_name_H-M   'P 1'
#
loop_
_entity.id
_entity.type
_entity.pdbx_description
1 polymer ?
#
loop_
_entity_poly.entity_id
_entity_poly.type
_entity_poly.pdbx_seq_one_letter_code
_entity_poly.pdbx_strand_id
1 'polypeptide(L)'
;VVSRRAKKEPPSQGGWNIFLTAWLAPDVWNPLTNAALGAAGEKSWFGWPTDEQIEKLRDQFARETDEAKRKALAEAIQVRAFEVGTHAPLGEYVNPYAVRKNISGLVIGSGDTYWNVKKN
;
A
#
# COMPACT_ATOMS: atom_id res chain seq x y z
N VAL A 1 -12.29 1.73 -12.54
CA VAL A 1 -11.19 2.37 -11.78
C VAL A 1 -9.83 1.78 -12.16
N VAL A 2 -9.66 0.46 -12.17
CA VAL A 2 -8.34 -0.19 -12.38
C VAL A 2 -7.72 0.17 -13.73
N SER A 3 -8.45 0.07 -14.82
CA SER A 3 -7.96 0.41 -16.16
C SER A 3 -7.66 1.90 -16.33
N ARG A 4 -8.42 2.77 -15.66
CA ARG A 4 -8.25 4.22 -15.77
C ARG A 4 -7.01 4.72 -15.03
N ARG A 5 -6.68 4.17 -13.85
CA ARG A 5 -5.51 4.59 -13.08
C ARG A 5 -4.17 4.26 -13.74
N ALA A 6 -4.16 3.32 -14.71
CA ALA A 6 -2.98 2.98 -15.50
C ALA A 6 -2.71 3.96 -16.66
N LYS A 7 -3.64 4.89 -16.92
CA LYS A 7 -3.50 5.87 -18.00
C LYS A 7 -2.63 7.03 -17.53
N LYS A 8 -1.67 7.39 -18.39
CA LYS A 8 -0.75 8.52 -18.18
C LYS A 8 -1.22 9.81 -18.86
N GLU A 9 -2.24 9.72 -19.70
CA GLU A 9 -2.81 10.85 -20.42
C GLU A 9 -3.45 11.86 -19.45
N PRO A 10 -3.58 13.13 -19.83
CA PRO A 10 -4.29 14.11 -19.04
C PRO A 10 -5.77 13.75 -18.87
N PRO A 11 -6.48 14.29 -17.86
CA PRO A 11 -7.88 13.99 -17.60
C PRO A 11 -8.81 14.22 -18.78
N SER A 12 -8.52 15.23 -19.63
CA SER A 12 -9.26 15.54 -20.85
C SER A 12 -9.21 14.42 -21.91
N GLN A 13 -8.20 13.53 -21.80
CA GLN A 13 -8.00 12.39 -22.68
C GLN A 13 -8.25 11.04 -21.97
N GLY A 14 -8.96 11.08 -20.85
CA GLY A 14 -9.36 9.89 -20.10
C GLY A 14 -8.41 9.46 -18.99
N GLY A 15 -7.37 10.24 -18.70
CA GLY A 15 -6.51 10.07 -17.52
C GLY A 15 -7.18 10.54 -16.23
N TRP A 16 -6.39 10.84 -15.21
CA TRP A 16 -6.87 11.18 -13.87
C TRP A 16 -5.93 12.18 -13.17
N ASN A 17 -6.45 12.92 -12.19
CA ASN A 17 -5.68 13.77 -11.29
C ASN A 17 -5.48 13.12 -9.93
N ILE A 18 -6.54 12.48 -9.40
CA ILE A 18 -6.56 11.83 -8.08
C ILE A 18 -7.35 10.54 -8.20
N PHE A 19 -6.93 9.51 -7.54
CA PHE A 19 -7.75 8.32 -7.29
C PHE A 19 -7.57 7.86 -5.84
N LEU A 20 -8.62 7.27 -5.30
CA LEU A 20 -8.62 6.70 -3.96
C LEU A 20 -8.39 5.19 -4.06
N THR A 21 -7.63 4.68 -3.12
CA THR A 21 -7.35 3.24 -3.01
C THR A 21 -7.16 2.86 -1.56
N ALA A 22 -7.21 1.57 -1.29
CA ALA A 22 -6.94 1.01 0.02
C ALA A 22 -6.16 -0.30 -0.11
N TRP A 23 -5.45 -0.65 0.92
CA TRP A 23 -4.73 -1.91 1.08
C TRP A 23 -5.06 -2.54 2.41
N LEU A 24 -4.82 -3.82 2.54
CA LEU A 24 -4.77 -4.45 3.85
C LEU A 24 -3.54 -3.95 4.61
N ALA A 25 -3.70 -3.65 5.90
CA ALA A 25 -2.61 -3.11 6.71
C ALA A 25 -1.31 -3.94 6.63
N PRO A 26 -1.34 -5.29 6.68
CA PRO A 26 -0.11 -6.09 6.55
C PRO A 26 0.66 -5.89 5.24
N ASP A 27 -0.03 -5.57 4.14
CA ASP A 27 0.61 -5.38 2.83
C ASP A 27 1.45 -4.10 2.76
N VAL A 28 1.13 -3.13 3.63
CA VAL A 28 1.78 -1.81 3.62
C VAL A 28 2.66 -1.52 4.84
N TRP A 29 2.79 -2.46 5.78
CA TRP A 29 3.65 -2.28 6.95
C TRP A 29 5.13 -2.27 6.61
N ASN A 30 5.55 -3.01 5.59
CA ASN A 30 6.95 -3.07 5.21
C ASN A 30 7.23 -2.06 4.09
N PRO A 31 8.23 -1.16 4.24
CA PRO A 31 8.59 -0.17 3.22
C PRO A 31 8.90 -0.75 1.84
N LEU A 32 9.31 -2.02 1.75
CA LEU A 32 9.60 -2.67 0.46
C LEU A 32 8.34 -3.15 -0.26
N THR A 33 7.33 -3.62 0.49
CA THR A 33 6.08 -4.12 -0.08
C THR A 33 5.03 -3.03 -0.25
N ASN A 34 5.18 -1.91 0.45
CA ASN A 34 4.30 -0.76 0.29
C ASN A 34 4.52 -0.08 -1.07
N ALA A 35 3.62 -0.36 -2.00
CA ALA A 35 3.70 0.17 -3.35
C ALA A 35 3.63 1.72 -3.41
N ALA A 36 2.97 2.36 -2.44
CA ALA A 36 2.86 3.82 -2.36
C ALA A 36 4.18 4.51 -1.98
N LEU A 37 5.16 3.78 -1.43
CA LEU A 37 6.48 4.28 -1.10
C LEU A 37 7.50 4.09 -2.23
N GLY A 38 7.15 3.43 -3.33
CA GLY A 38 8.04 3.28 -4.49
C GLY A 38 8.15 4.59 -5.26
N ALA A 39 9.38 5.00 -5.59
CA ALA A 39 9.67 6.24 -6.29
C ALA A 39 10.67 6.07 -7.44
N ALA A 40 10.60 4.95 -8.16
CA ALA A 40 11.47 4.60 -9.29
C ALA A 40 10.89 5.01 -10.66
N GLY A 41 10.09 6.06 -10.71
CA GLY A 41 9.50 6.58 -11.93
C GLY A 41 8.57 5.57 -12.59
N GLU A 42 8.80 5.24 -13.86
CA GLU A 42 7.93 4.33 -14.63
C GLU A 42 7.77 2.92 -14.04
N LYS A 43 8.69 2.51 -13.17
CA LYS A 43 8.63 1.24 -12.44
C LYS A 43 7.85 1.34 -11.13
N SER A 44 7.49 2.55 -10.72
CA SER A 44 6.69 2.80 -9.53
C SER A 44 5.21 2.54 -9.79
N TRP A 45 4.46 2.48 -8.70
CA TRP A 45 3.02 2.38 -8.77
C TRP A 45 2.37 3.60 -9.42
N PHE A 46 1.09 3.55 -9.70
CA PHE A 46 0.35 4.60 -10.42
C PHE A 46 0.57 5.98 -9.78
N GLY A 47 0.81 6.98 -10.62
CA GLY A 47 1.34 8.28 -10.24
C GLY A 47 2.83 8.42 -10.58
N TRP A 48 3.53 7.30 -10.70
CA TRP A 48 4.92 7.19 -11.18
C TRP A 48 5.88 8.18 -10.50
N PRO A 49 5.86 8.31 -9.17
CA PRO A 49 6.76 9.24 -8.49
C PRO A 49 8.21 8.85 -8.74
N THR A 50 9.06 9.88 -8.80
CA THR A 50 10.51 9.72 -9.00
C THR A 50 11.25 10.45 -7.90
N ASP A 51 11.96 9.71 -7.05
CA ASP A 51 12.83 10.26 -6.01
C ASP A 51 13.95 9.27 -5.69
N GLU A 52 15.18 9.65 -6.07
CA GLU A 52 16.35 8.80 -5.89
C GLU A 52 16.68 8.54 -4.41
N GLN A 53 16.35 9.50 -3.54
CA GLN A 53 16.63 9.36 -2.11
C GLN A 53 15.72 8.30 -1.47
N ILE A 54 14.43 8.25 -1.82
CA ILE A 54 13.51 7.19 -1.38
C ILE A 54 14.04 5.83 -1.82
N GLU A 55 14.40 5.66 -3.09
CA GLU A 55 14.89 4.38 -3.60
C GLU A 55 16.20 3.96 -2.94
N LYS A 56 17.11 4.89 -2.68
CA LYS A 56 18.36 4.63 -1.93
C LYS A 56 18.06 4.17 -0.49
N LEU A 57 17.15 4.84 0.21
CA LEU A 57 16.76 4.46 1.57
C LEU A 57 16.08 3.08 1.60
N ARG A 58 15.25 2.76 0.60
CA ARG A 58 14.61 1.45 0.47
C ARG A 58 15.66 0.34 0.20
N ASP A 59 16.67 0.60 -0.65
CA ASP A 59 17.75 -0.35 -0.88
C ASP A 59 18.59 -0.57 0.40
N GLN A 60 18.90 0.49 1.15
CA GLN A 60 19.57 0.38 2.45
C GLN A 60 18.73 -0.43 3.45
N PHE A 61 17.43 -0.17 3.54
CA PHE A 61 16.50 -0.91 4.40
C PHE A 61 16.47 -2.41 4.05
N ALA A 62 16.54 -2.74 2.75
CA ALA A 62 16.53 -4.13 2.28
C ALA A 62 17.77 -4.92 2.73
N ARG A 63 18.92 -4.25 2.90
CA ARG A 63 20.21 -4.85 3.24
C ARG A 63 20.54 -4.80 4.73
N GLU A 64 19.86 -3.93 5.49
CA GLU A 64 20.14 -3.74 6.91
C GLU A 64 19.56 -4.89 7.74
N THR A 65 20.36 -5.41 8.66
CA THR A 65 19.98 -6.51 9.58
C THR A 65 19.81 -6.03 11.02
N ASP A 66 20.38 -4.89 11.39
CA ASP A 66 20.21 -4.29 12.70
C ASP A 66 18.82 -3.66 12.83
N GLU A 67 18.07 -4.07 13.85
CA GLU A 67 16.67 -3.64 14.02
C GLU A 67 16.55 -2.12 14.27
N ALA A 68 17.44 -1.53 15.07
CA ALA A 68 17.40 -0.10 15.35
C ALA A 68 17.68 0.73 14.09
N LYS A 69 18.64 0.33 13.29
CA LYS A 69 18.96 0.97 12.02
C LYS A 69 17.83 0.78 11.00
N ARG A 70 17.22 -0.41 10.93
CA ARG A 70 16.04 -0.65 10.08
C ARG A 70 14.89 0.27 10.45
N LYS A 71 14.63 0.45 11.75
CA LYS A 71 13.60 1.39 12.22
C LYS A 71 13.91 2.81 11.76
N ALA A 72 15.13 3.29 11.97
CA ALA A 72 15.54 4.63 11.54
C ALA A 72 15.42 4.83 10.02
N LEU A 73 15.76 3.80 9.22
CA LEU A 73 15.57 3.83 7.78
C LEU A 73 14.10 3.87 7.38
N ALA A 74 13.24 3.10 8.06
CA ALA A 74 11.79 3.15 7.81
C ALA A 74 11.19 4.52 8.12
N GLU A 75 11.60 5.14 9.21
CA GLU A 75 11.21 6.50 9.57
C GLU A 75 11.68 7.52 8.52
N ALA A 76 12.94 7.42 8.07
CA ALA A 76 13.48 8.31 7.04
C ALA A 76 12.74 8.17 5.70
N ILE A 77 12.36 6.94 5.30
CA ILE A 77 11.53 6.70 4.10
C ILE A 77 10.18 7.39 4.24
N GLN A 78 9.51 7.27 5.39
CA GLN A 78 8.21 7.89 5.62
C GLN A 78 8.30 9.42 5.56
N VAL A 79 9.26 10.02 6.25
CA VAL A 79 9.46 11.48 6.22
C VAL A 79 9.69 11.94 4.80
N ARG A 80 10.57 11.28 4.06
CA ARG A 80 10.85 11.66 2.67
C ARG A 80 9.63 11.49 1.76
N ALA A 81 8.83 10.43 1.95
CA ALA A 81 7.62 10.21 1.18
C ALA A 81 6.58 11.32 1.40
N PHE A 82 6.46 11.85 2.61
CA PHE A 82 5.60 13.01 2.89
C PHE A 82 6.13 14.30 2.27
N GLU A 83 7.44 14.54 2.29
CA GLU A 83 8.06 15.71 1.65
C GLU A 83 7.85 15.72 0.13
N VAL A 84 8.01 14.58 -0.50
CA VAL A 84 7.85 14.42 -1.96
C VAL A 84 6.38 14.31 -2.37
N GLY A 85 5.52 13.82 -1.48
CA GLY A 85 4.11 13.63 -1.75
C GLY A 85 3.82 12.44 -2.68
N THR A 86 4.48 11.29 -2.44
CA THR A 86 4.21 10.07 -3.23
C THR A 86 2.76 9.63 -3.13
N HIS A 87 2.13 9.86 -1.98
CA HIS A 87 0.71 9.60 -1.70
C HIS A 87 0.25 10.44 -0.50
N ALA A 88 -1.06 10.55 -0.31
CA ALA A 88 -1.67 11.19 0.85
C ALA A 88 -2.44 10.16 1.67
N PRO A 89 -1.97 9.76 2.86
CA PRO A 89 -2.72 8.89 3.76
C PRO A 89 -4.00 9.60 4.25
N LEU A 90 -5.14 8.96 4.10
CA LEU A 90 -6.43 9.50 4.54
C LEU A 90 -6.88 8.95 5.89
N GLY A 91 -6.37 7.79 6.28
CA GLY A 91 -6.72 7.12 7.52
C GLY A 91 -6.91 5.62 7.34
N GLU A 92 -7.43 4.99 8.38
CA GLU A 92 -7.75 3.58 8.43
C GLU A 92 -9.27 3.37 8.55
N TYR A 93 -9.74 2.27 8.06
CA TYR A 93 -11.13 1.85 8.23
C TYR A 93 -11.21 0.34 8.45
N VAL A 94 -12.27 -0.08 9.11
CA VAL A 94 -12.57 -1.50 9.34
C VAL A 94 -13.68 -1.93 8.41
N ASN A 95 -13.46 -3.00 7.67
CA ASN A 95 -14.50 -3.64 6.88
C ASN A 95 -15.31 -4.60 7.76
N PRO A 96 -16.58 -4.34 8.07
CA PRO A 96 -17.40 -5.26 8.79
C PRO A 96 -17.78 -6.47 7.93
N TYR A 97 -17.80 -7.65 8.52
CA TYR A 97 -18.33 -8.86 7.89
C TYR A 97 -19.79 -9.05 8.27
N ALA A 98 -20.63 -9.24 7.27
CA ALA A 98 -22.01 -9.64 7.46
C ALA A 98 -22.18 -11.11 7.01
N VAL A 99 -22.48 -11.99 7.95
CA VAL A 99 -22.72 -13.41 7.67
C VAL A 99 -24.12 -13.82 8.08
N ARG A 100 -24.68 -14.77 7.34
CA ARG A 100 -25.99 -15.37 7.71
C ARG A 100 -25.84 -16.19 8.97
N LYS A 101 -26.90 -16.26 9.80
CA LYS A 101 -26.92 -17.00 11.07
C LYS A 101 -26.65 -18.52 10.91
N ASN A 102 -26.88 -19.07 9.74
CA ASN A 102 -26.61 -20.47 9.43
C ASN A 102 -25.16 -20.70 8.90
N ILE A 103 -24.29 -19.74 9.01
CA ILE A 103 -22.87 -19.87 8.69
C ILE A 103 -22.07 -19.85 10.00
N SER A 104 -21.18 -20.81 10.18
CA SER A 104 -20.30 -20.94 11.34
C SER A 104 -18.86 -21.19 10.91
N GLY A 105 -17.92 -21.07 11.85
CA GLY A 105 -16.51 -21.36 11.63
C GLY A 105 -15.73 -20.31 10.86
N LEU A 106 -16.27 -19.12 10.65
CA LEU A 106 -15.53 -18.02 10.01
C LEU A 106 -14.35 -17.62 10.89
N VAL A 107 -13.16 -17.63 10.32
CA VAL A 107 -11.92 -17.13 10.95
C VAL A 107 -11.74 -15.68 10.57
N ILE A 108 -11.83 -14.79 11.55
CA ILE A 108 -11.61 -13.35 11.35
C ILE A 108 -10.10 -13.08 11.46
N GLY A 109 -9.53 -12.52 10.40
CA GLY A 109 -8.11 -12.19 10.30
C GLY A 109 -7.87 -10.99 9.41
N SER A 110 -6.63 -10.72 9.07
CA SER A 110 -6.22 -9.63 8.17
C SER A 110 -6.64 -9.85 6.71
N GLY A 111 -7.14 -11.02 6.36
CA GLY A 111 -7.66 -11.37 5.03
C GLY A 111 -8.81 -12.36 5.14
N ASP A 112 -9.53 -12.51 4.03
CA ASP A 112 -10.69 -13.41 3.96
C ASP A 112 -10.25 -14.88 4.01
N THR A 113 -10.59 -15.58 5.09
CA THR A 113 -10.27 -17.00 5.31
C THR A 113 -11.55 -17.82 5.42
N TYR A 114 -11.75 -18.72 4.46
CA TYR A 114 -12.98 -19.53 4.36
C TYR A 114 -12.78 -21.03 4.66
N TRP A 115 -11.61 -21.45 5.13
CA TRP A 115 -11.24 -22.88 5.26
C TRP A 115 -12.11 -23.65 6.24
N ASN A 116 -12.60 -23.00 7.26
CA ASN A 116 -13.35 -23.61 8.33
C ASN A 116 -14.86 -23.27 8.28
N VAL A 117 -15.30 -22.65 7.20
CA VAL A 117 -16.70 -22.20 7.05
C VAL A 117 -17.60 -23.39 6.81
N LYS A 118 -18.67 -23.47 7.60
CA LYS A 118 -19.72 -24.49 7.50
C LYS A 118 -21.08 -23.82 7.35
N LYS A 119 -21.92 -24.43 6.55
CA LYS A 119 -23.34 -24.08 6.43
C LYS A 119 -24.12 -25.08 7.27
N ASN A 120 -24.81 -24.60 8.29
CA ASN A 120 -25.69 -25.36 9.16
C ASN A 120 -27.11 -25.40 8.58
#